data_d8eb8f3c1f5db28ccdcb633390785c4a
#
_entry.id   d8eb8f3c1f5db28ccdcb633390785c4a
#
_cell.length_a   1.000
_cell.length_b   1.000
_cell.length_c   1.000
_cell.angle_alpha   90.00
_cell.angle_beta   90.00
_cell.angle_gamma   90.00
#
_symmetry.space_group_name_H-M   'P 1'
#
loop_
_entity.id
_entity.type
_entity.pdbx_description
1 polymer ?
#
loop_
_entity_poly.entity_id
_entity_poly.type
_entity_poly.pdbx_seq_one_letter_code
_entity_poly.pdbx_strand_id
1 'polypeptide(L)'
;MARYFKSALIIIFLLALPLSLFTSCQEGHEAGDLLGQWRMEGSDSQYISFSGSLTLIRNIGDREVWGHFQHQGDSLYIQCYSVNNAAADTLLVEQLYGFTPFSDIRLCIQTINSDRLVLTKGAKTWNLYKY
;
A
#
# COMPACT_ATOMS: atom_id res chain seq x y z
N MET A 1 -34.80 21.31 37.18
CA MET A 1 -33.56 21.91 36.62
C MET A 1 -32.51 20.88 36.44
N ALA A 2 -32.11 20.15 37.47
CA ALA A 2 -31.06 19.15 37.37
C ALA A 2 -31.30 18.00 36.36
N ARG A 3 -32.55 17.66 36.12
CA ARG A 3 -32.92 16.63 35.15
C ARG A 3 -32.53 16.97 33.72
N TYR A 4 -32.77 18.20 33.32
CA TYR A 4 -32.52 18.66 31.96
C TYR A 4 -31.03 18.75 31.67
N PHE A 5 -30.26 19.13 32.66
CA PHE A 5 -28.81 19.24 32.56
C PHE A 5 -28.16 17.86 32.32
N LYS A 6 -28.59 16.85 33.05
CA LYS A 6 -28.09 15.49 32.87
C LYS A 6 -28.40 14.91 31.50
N SER A 7 -29.62 15.16 31.00
CA SER A 7 -30.01 14.70 29.68
C SER A 7 -29.21 15.35 28.56
N ALA A 8 -28.89 16.64 28.69
CA ALA A 8 -28.06 17.35 27.72
C ALA A 8 -26.64 16.78 27.67
N LEU A 9 -26.05 16.46 28.80
CA LEU A 9 -24.72 15.85 28.86
C LEU A 9 -24.65 14.47 28.22
N ILE A 10 -25.69 13.66 28.44
CA ILE A 10 -25.78 12.32 27.84
C ILE A 10 -25.89 12.43 26.33
N ILE A 11 -26.66 13.34 25.81
CA ILE A 11 -26.82 13.55 24.36
C ILE A 11 -25.52 13.99 23.73
N ILE A 12 -24.78 14.90 24.33
CA ILE A 12 -23.47 15.36 23.84
C ILE A 12 -22.49 14.21 23.81
N PHE A 13 -22.45 13.38 24.84
CA PHE A 13 -21.57 12.23 24.89
C PHE A 13 -21.87 11.20 23.81
N LEU A 14 -23.15 10.94 23.56
CA LEU A 14 -23.55 9.99 22.50
C LEU A 14 -23.25 10.50 21.10
N LEU A 15 -23.26 11.81 20.88
CA LEU A 15 -22.91 12.39 19.58
C LEU A 15 -21.42 12.36 19.30
N ALA A 16 -20.59 12.42 20.32
CA ALA A 16 -19.13 12.38 20.17
C ALA A 16 -18.61 10.99 19.77
N LEU A 17 -19.20 9.92 20.29
CA LEU A 17 -18.79 8.55 20.03
C LEU A 17 -18.81 8.14 18.55
N PRO A 18 -19.87 8.39 17.76
CA PRO A 18 -19.92 8.04 16.35
C PRO A 18 -18.82 8.71 15.52
N LEU A 19 -18.46 9.94 15.84
CA LEU A 19 -17.41 10.66 15.14
C LEU A 19 -16.04 9.99 15.31
N SER A 20 -15.75 9.50 16.51
CA SER A 20 -14.52 8.79 16.78
C SER A 20 -14.40 7.48 15.99
N LEU A 21 -15.52 6.77 15.83
CA LEU A 21 -15.57 5.54 15.05
C LEU A 21 -15.36 5.79 13.56
N PHE A 22 -15.90 6.87 13.02
CA PHE A 22 -15.68 7.22 11.61
C PHE A 22 -14.24 7.54 11.28
N THR A 23 -13.52 8.21 12.18
CA THR A 23 -12.13 8.56 11.95
C THR A 23 -11.21 7.34 11.94
N SER A 24 -11.57 6.26 12.62
CA SER A 24 -10.77 5.03 12.65
C SER A 24 -10.97 4.12 11.44
N CYS A 25 -12.01 4.36 10.63
CA CYS A 25 -12.33 3.56 9.44
C CYS A 25 -11.87 4.19 8.15
N GLN A 26 -10.99 5.18 8.20
CA GLN A 26 -10.59 5.88 7.01
C GLN A 26 -9.56 5.14 6.23
N GLU A 27 -9.84 5.23 5.01
CA GLU A 27 -9.17 5.07 3.80
C GLU A 27 -7.92 4.30 3.80
N GLY A 28 -7.66 3.69 2.69
CA GLY A 28 -6.43 3.08 2.34
C GLY A 28 -6.10 1.82 3.12
N HIS A 29 -6.72 1.56 4.26
CA HIS A 29 -6.42 0.40 5.09
C HIS A 29 -4.92 0.14 5.19
N GLU A 30 -4.45 -0.97 4.60
CA GLU A 30 -3.03 -1.33 4.56
C GLU A 30 -2.21 -0.36 3.74
N ALA A 31 -2.79 0.27 2.73
CA ALA A 31 -2.05 1.17 1.86
C ALA A 31 -1.52 2.39 2.62
N GLY A 32 -2.38 3.07 3.41
CA GLY A 32 -1.96 4.25 4.15
C GLY A 32 -1.24 5.26 3.25
N ASP A 33 -0.01 5.59 3.60
CA ASP A 33 0.82 6.51 2.83
C ASP A 33 1.27 5.93 1.49
N LEU A 34 1.19 4.62 1.30
CA LEU A 34 1.49 3.97 0.03
C LEU A 34 0.41 4.16 -1.02
N LEU A 35 -0.80 4.54 -0.61
CA LEU A 35 -1.95 4.63 -1.51
C LEU A 35 -1.61 5.42 -2.77
N GLY A 36 -1.91 4.84 -3.92
CA GLY A 36 -1.73 5.46 -5.23
C GLY A 36 -0.77 4.70 -6.12
N GLN A 37 -0.26 5.38 -7.14
CA GLN A 37 0.63 4.81 -8.12
C GLN A 37 2.01 5.44 -8.03
N TRP A 38 3.03 4.59 -8.10
CA TRP A 38 4.44 4.98 -8.01
C TRP A 38 5.19 4.51 -9.25
N ARG A 39 5.99 5.40 -9.82
CA ARG A 39 6.80 5.10 -11.00
C ARG A 39 8.24 4.82 -10.57
N MET A 40 8.83 3.78 -11.14
CA MET A 40 10.25 3.45 -10.92
C MET A 40 11.14 4.52 -11.55
N GLU A 41 12.16 4.97 -10.81
CA GLU A 41 13.14 5.92 -11.30
C GLU A 41 13.82 5.40 -12.57
N GLY A 42 13.91 6.26 -13.58
CA GLY A 42 14.55 5.93 -14.84
C GLY A 42 13.74 5.07 -15.78
N SER A 43 12.46 4.84 -15.49
CA SER A 43 11.58 4.02 -16.33
C SER A 43 10.29 4.77 -16.68
N ASP A 44 9.84 4.57 -17.91
CA ASP A 44 8.56 5.09 -18.39
C ASP A 44 7.44 4.04 -18.32
N SER A 45 7.77 2.80 -18.01
CA SER A 45 6.82 1.68 -18.08
C SER A 45 6.64 0.94 -16.75
N GLN A 46 7.54 1.11 -15.80
CA GLN A 46 7.51 0.38 -14.54
C GLN A 46 6.77 1.17 -13.47
N TYR A 47 5.61 0.67 -13.08
CA TYR A 47 4.75 1.29 -12.07
C TYR A 47 4.31 0.26 -11.04
N ILE A 48 4.20 0.71 -9.81
CA ILE A 48 3.62 -0.09 -8.72
C ILE A 48 2.49 0.72 -8.10
N SER A 49 1.32 0.11 -7.99
CA SER A 49 0.15 0.74 -7.37
C SER A 49 -0.23 0.01 -6.09
N PHE A 50 -0.72 0.78 -5.13
CA PHE A 50 -1.23 0.24 -3.86
C PHE A 50 -2.62 0.81 -3.62
N SER A 51 -3.58 -0.06 -3.31
CA SER A 51 -4.95 0.34 -3.00
C SER A 51 -5.60 -0.73 -2.12
N GLY A 52 -6.13 -0.31 -0.96
CA GLY A 52 -6.69 -1.25 0.01
C GLY A 52 -5.61 -2.22 0.49
N SER A 53 -5.78 -3.48 0.18
CA SER A 53 -4.82 -4.55 0.48
C SER A 53 -4.19 -5.15 -0.78
N LEU A 54 -4.41 -4.54 -1.94
CA LEU A 54 -3.93 -5.04 -3.23
C LEU A 54 -2.83 -4.15 -3.78
N THR A 55 -1.87 -4.79 -4.42
CA THR A 55 -0.84 -4.12 -5.20
C THR A 55 -0.88 -4.61 -6.64
N LEU A 56 -0.45 -3.74 -7.55
CA LEU A 56 -0.37 -4.03 -8.97
C LEU A 56 1.02 -3.65 -9.44
N ILE A 57 1.80 -4.64 -9.86
CA ILE A 57 3.15 -4.45 -10.40
C ILE A 57 3.04 -4.50 -11.90
N ARG A 58 3.41 -3.40 -12.56
CA ARG A 58 3.10 -3.20 -13.97
C ARG A 58 4.35 -2.93 -14.80
N ASN A 59 4.34 -3.48 -16.00
CA ASN A 59 5.19 -3.03 -17.10
C ASN A 59 4.24 -2.61 -18.21
N ILE A 60 3.99 -1.31 -18.32
CA ILE A 60 2.97 -0.76 -19.23
C ILE A 60 3.31 -1.12 -20.68
N GLY A 61 2.31 -1.65 -21.40
CA GLY A 61 2.48 -2.14 -22.75
C GLY A 61 2.82 -3.61 -22.85
N ASP A 62 3.14 -4.25 -21.73
CA ASP A 62 3.44 -5.68 -21.66
C ASP A 62 2.43 -6.42 -20.79
N ARG A 63 2.61 -6.36 -19.45
CA ARG A 63 1.73 -7.06 -18.53
C ARG A 63 1.67 -6.41 -17.17
N GLU A 64 0.75 -6.88 -16.36
CA GLU A 64 0.61 -6.48 -14.97
C GLU A 64 0.37 -7.70 -14.08
N VAL A 65 0.90 -7.66 -12.86
CA VAL A 65 0.82 -8.74 -11.89
C VAL A 65 0.18 -8.22 -10.63
N TRP A 66 -0.84 -8.93 -10.16
CA TRP A 66 -1.53 -8.63 -8.92
C TRP A 66 -0.83 -9.24 -7.72
N GLY A 67 -0.97 -8.60 -6.57
CA GLY A 67 -0.51 -9.12 -5.31
C GLY A 67 -1.32 -8.61 -4.15
N HIS A 68 -1.28 -9.34 -3.06
CA HIS A 68 -1.73 -8.86 -1.76
C HIS A 68 -0.53 -8.27 -1.03
N PHE A 69 -0.73 -7.21 -0.27
CA PHE A 69 0.36 -6.65 0.50
C PHE A 69 -0.05 -6.32 1.93
N GLN A 70 0.94 -6.24 2.80
CA GLN A 70 0.81 -5.81 4.19
C GLN A 70 1.87 -4.74 4.45
N HIS A 71 1.44 -3.65 5.07
CA HIS A 71 2.30 -2.54 5.45
C HIS A 71 2.27 -2.38 6.96
N GLN A 72 3.39 -2.69 7.62
CA GLN A 72 3.50 -2.62 9.07
C GLN A 72 4.78 -1.86 9.43
N GLY A 73 4.62 -0.61 9.91
CA GLY A 73 5.76 0.23 10.21
C GLY A 73 6.61 0.46 8.96
N ASP A 74 7.87 0.04 9.02
CA ASP A 74 8.81 0.15 7.90
C ASP A 74 8.85 -1.12 7.05
N SER A 75 7.97 -2.07 7.29
CA SER A 75 7.95 -3.34 6.57
C SER A 75 6.86 -3.37 5.52
N LEU A 76 7.20 -3.87 4.35
CA LEU A 76 6.29 -4.08 3.24
C LEU A 76 6.41 -5.53 2.76
N TYR A 77 5.34 -6.28 2.89
CA TYR A 77 5.26 -7.68 2.47
C TYR A 77 4.31 -7.79 1.30
N ILE A 78 4.76 -8.43 0.22
CA ILE A 78 3.95 -8.60 -0.99
C ILE A 78 3.90 -10.07 -1.35
N GLN A 79 2.69 -10.59 -1.53
CA GLN A 79 2.45 -11.93 -2.06
C GLN A 79 1.79 -11.78 -3.44
N CYS A 80 2.58 -11.96 -4.48
CA CYS A 80 2.06 -11.94 -5.84
C CYS A 80 1.35 -13.24 -6.19
N TYR A 81 0.38 -13.14 -7.08
CA TYR A 81 -0.29 -14.30 -7.66
C TYR A 81 -0.47 -14.11 -9.16
N SER A 82 -0.48 -15.22 -9.89
CA SER A 82 -0.62 -15.18 -11.34
C SER A 82 -2.02 -15.60 -11.74
N VAL A 83 -2.61 -14.83 -12.66
CA VAL A 83 -3.96 -15.11 -13.18
C VAL A 83 -3.88 -15.99 -14.43
N ASN A 84 -2.99 -15.64 -15.38
CA ASN A 84 -2.98 -16.28 -16.70
C ASN A 84 -1.67 -16.99 -17.06
N ASN A 85 -0.53 -16.47 -16.62
CA ASN A 85 0.77 -16.97 -17.06
C ASN A 85 1.80 -16.84 -15.93
N ALA A 86 1.95 -17.89 -15.15
CA ALA A 86 2.82 -17.90 -13.98
C ALA A 86 4.29 -17.64 -14.35
N ALA A 87 4.78 -18.22 -15.44
CA ALA A 87 6.17 -18.07 -15.86
C ALA A 87 6.49 -16.62 -16.23
N ALA A 88 5.63 -15.99 -17.04
CA ALA A 88 5.85 -14.61 -17.47
C ALA A 88 5.66 -13.61 -16.33
N ASP A 89 4.69 -13.84 -15.45
CA ASP A 89 4.45 -12.99 -14.29
C ASP A 89 5.61 -13.07 -13.30
N THR A 90 6.13 -14.25 -13.06
CA THR A 90 7.30 -14.44 -12.21
C THR A 90 8.53 -13.74 -12.78
N LEU A 91 8.74 -13.83 -14.09
CA LEU A 91 9.84 -13.12 -14.75
C LEU A 91 9.74 -11.62 -14.58
N LEU A 92 8.55 -11.05 -14.73
CA LEU A 92 8.34 -9.62 -14.54
C LEU A 92 8.74 -9.19 -13.12
N VAL A 93 8.23 -9.88 -12.12
CA VAL A 93 8.44 -9.50 -10.72
C VAL A 93 9.87 -9.78 -10.27
N GLU A 94 10.39 -10.98 -10.56
CA GLU A 94 11.69 -11.39 -10.06
C GLU A 94 12.86 -10.88 -10.88
N GLN A 95 12.74 -10.88 -12.21
CA GLN A 95 13.85 -10.50 -13.08
C GLN A 95 13.83 -9.01 -13.41
N LEU A 96 12.71 -8.47 -13.84
CA LEU A 96 12.65 -7.07 -14.23
C LEU A 96 12.70 -6.15 -13.00
N TYR A 97 11.91 -6.43 -11.97
CA TYR A 97 11.90 -5.63 -10.75
C TYR A 97 12.93 -6.04 -9.73
N GLY A 98 13.32 -7.31 -9.72
CA GLY A 98 14.24 -7.83 -8.72
C GLY A 98 13.57 -8.12 -7.38
N PHE A 99 12.26 -8.30 -7.34
CA PHE A 99 11.53 -8.66 -6.13
C PHE A 99 11.41 -10.17 -6.02
N THR A 100 12.08 -10.76 -5.05
CA THR A 100 12.12 -12.20 -4.86
C THR A 100 11.82 -12.60 -3.42
N PRO A 101 11.23 -13.78 -3.19
CA PRO A 101 10.56 -14.64 -4.17
C PRO A 101 9.17 -14.11 -4.51
N PHE A 102 8.65 -14.45 -5.68
CA PHE A 102 7.38 -13.97 -6.23
C PHE A 102 6.20 -14.04 -5.25
N SER A 103 6.11 -15.09 -4.47
CA SER A 103 5.00 -15.33 -3.55
C SER A 103 5.23 -14.79 -2.13
N ASP A 104 6.41 -14.29 -1.83
CA ASP A 104 6.74 -13.82 -0.48
C ASP A 104 7.84 -12.76 -0.52
N ILE A 105 7.52 -11.61 -1.06
CA ILE A 105 8.44 -10.48 -1.16
C ILE A 105 8.43 -9.72 0.16
N ARG A 106 9.62 -9.50 0.73
CA ARG A 106 9.79 -8.76 1.98
C ARG A 106 10.74 -7.61 1.78
N LEU A 107 10.23 -6.40 1.94
CA LEU A 107 10.98 -5.17 1.70
C LEU A 107 10.95 -4.27 2.93
N CYS A 108 11.97 -3.42 3.05
CA CYS A 108 11.98 -2.34 4.02
C CYS A 108 11.64 -1.04 3.32
N ILE A 109 10.84 -0.20 3.98
CA ILE A 109 10.53 1.14 3.51
C ILE A 109 11.54 2.08 4.16
N GLN A 110 12.51 2.55 3.39
CA GLN A 110 13.52 3.48 3.87
C GLN A 110 12.98 4.91 3.93
N THR A 111 12.21 5.29 2.92
CA THR A 111 11.63 6.62 2.80
C THR A 111 10.23 6.50 2.21
N ILE A 112 9.29 7.22 2.79
CA ILE A 112 7.95 7.37 2.24
C ILE A 112 7.43 8.77 2.56
N ASN A 113 7.02 9.50 1.54
CA ASN A 113 6.36 10.80 1.66
C ASN A 113 5.41 11.00 0.47
N SER A 114 4.87 12.20 0.30
CA SER A 114 3.90 12.48 -0.76
C SER A 114 4.48 12.35 -2.17
N ASP A 115 5.80 12.39 -2.32
CA ASP A 115 6.45 12.43 -3.63
C ASP A 115 7.33 11.23 -3.90
N ARG A 116 7.85 10.58 -2.87
CA ARG A 116 8.92 9.62 -3.01
C ARG A 116 8.74 8.40 -2.13
N LEU A 117 9.08 7.24 -2.69
CA LEU A 117 9.11 5.95 -2.00
C LEU A 117 10.45 5.29 -2.27
N VAL A 118 11.18 4.93 -1.21
CA VAL A 118 12.43 4.19 -1.33
C VAL A 118 12.28 2.87 -0.60
N LEU A 119 12.43 1.79 -1.35
CA LEU A 119 12.36 0.42 -0.83
C LEU A 119 13.75 -0.18 -0.83
N THR A 120 14.05 -1.00 0.16
CA THR A 120 15.34 -1.69 0.27
C THR A 120 15.17 -3.15 0.64
N LYS A 121 16.12 -3.97 0.20
CA LYS A 121 16.27 -5.35 0.62
C LYS A 121 17.75 -5.74 0.51
N GLY A 122 18.42 -5.88 1.66
CA GLY A 122 19.85 -6.11 1.67
C GLY A 122 20.59 -4.95 1.02
N ALA A 123 21.39 -5.24 0.02
CA ALA A 123 22.14 -4.23 -0.73
C ALA A 123 21.35 -3.59 -1.87
N LYS A 124 20.12 -4.05 -2.12
CA LYS A 124 19.29 -3.55 -3.22
C LYS A 124 18.43 -2.38 -2.76
N THR A 125 18.24 -1.42 -3.65
CA THR A 125 17.41 -0.22 -3.41
C THR A 125 16.57 0.05 -4.64
N TRP A 126 15.31 0.41 -4.40
CA TRP A 126 14.36 0.83 -5.44
C TRP A 126 13.88 2.22 -5.11
N ASN A 127 14.07 3.14 -6.04
CA ASN A 127 13.61 4.52 -5.92
C ASN A 127 12.38 4.72 -6.79
N LEU A 128 11.28 5.16 -6.18
CA LEU A 128 10.03 5.40 -6.88
C LEU A 128 9.53 6.80 -6.59
N TYR A 129 8.82 7.36 -7.55
CA TYR A 129 8.21 8.67 -7.45
C TYR A 129 6.72 8.58 -7.62
N LYS A 130 6.00 9.39 -6.87
CA LYS A 130 4.54 9.46 -6.97
C LYS A 130 4.14 9.92 -8.36
N TYR A 131 3.20 9.19 -8.93
CA TYR A 131 2.70 9.47 -10.27
C TYR A 131 1.28 10.05 -10.23
#